data_916203a6455ed7f5ea7207b53def815c
#
_entry.id   916203a6455ed7f5ea7207b53def815c
#
_cell.length_a   1.000
_cell.length_b   1.000
_cell.length_c   1.000
_cell.angle_alpha   90.00
_cell.angle_beta   90.00
_cell.angle_gamma   90.00
#
_symmetry.space_group_name_H-M   'P 1'
#
loop_
_entity.id
_entity.type
_entity.pdbx_description
1 polymer ?
#
loop_
_entity_poly.entity_id
_entity_poly.type
_entity_poly.pdbx_seq_one_letter_code
_entity_poly.pdbx_strand_id
1 'polypeptide(L)'
;MRILIYGAGVIGSLYAVLLKEAGYDTTIYARGHRLEALQNQGLLYKKNNIIKKVDIKVIDYLQDNDIYDFIRENQLYQALKELKSNKSKNIITMVNSIDTYEKWESIVGKGRILPAFPGAGGSITNDILDASLTPRFIQPTTFSEITGKKTNRTQQLIQIFKHARIPFQQVNDMHIWQLCHLGMVVPLADAYYQTEYPESVGQDKLVMKNTAKELKYNFKILYEKLHTLSPYKMHIFRILPIPILTYILSKTYKSHFGYTFIYQHAIKAPDEMKELHNQFNSYIKKWRL
;
A
#
# COMPACT_ATOMS: atom_id res chain seq x y z
N MET A 1 -20.56 -8.01 11.01
CA MET A 1 -19.96 -7.56 9.72
C MET A 1 -18.85 -8.53 9.39
N ARG A 2 -18.93 -9.17 8.23
CA ARG A 2 -17.99 -10.19 7.75
C ARG A 2 -16.95 -9.55 6.83
N ILE A 3 -15.67 -9.74 7.14
CA ILE A 3 -14.56 -9.14 6.37
C ILE A 3 -13.64 -10.26 5.89
N LEU A 4 -13.38 -10.29 4.59
CA LEU A 4 -12.40 -11.19 4.00
C LEU A 4 -11.09 -10.43 3.73
N ILE A 5 -10.00 -10.98 4.21
CA ILE A 5 -8.65 -10.57 3.83
C ILE A 5 -8.16 -11.58 2.77
N TYR A 6 -8.13 -11.14 1.52
CA TYR A 6 -7.63 -11.93 0.41
C TYR A 6 -6.11 -11.82 0.33
N GLY A 7 -5.42 -12.84 0.83
CA GLY A 7 -3.97 -12.93 0.91
C GLY A 7 -3.39 -12.77 2.32
N ALA A 8 -2.62 -13.77 2.73
CA ALA A 8 -2.00 -13.90 4.06
C ALA A 8 -0.55 -13.37 4.12
N GLY A 9 -0.19 -12.41 3.27
CA GLY A 9 1.10 -11.70 3.34
C GLY A 9 1.17 -10.74 4.51
N VAL A 10 2.27 -9.97 4.61
CA VAL A 10 2.54 -9.04 5.73
C VAL A 10 1.38 -8.10 5.99
N ILE A 11 0.95 -7.37 4.97
CA ILE A 11 -0.12 -6.36 5.10
C ILE A 11 -1.47 -7.03 5.41
N GLY A 12 -1.81 -8.11 4.67
CA GLY A 12 -3.06 -8.84 4.93
C GLY A 12 -3.13 -9.39 6.35
N SER A 13 -2.06 -10.03 6.82
CA SER A 13 -1.99 -10.56 8.17
C SER A 13 -2.11 -9.47 9.24
N LEU A 14 -1.47 -8.30 9.05
CA LEU A 14 -1.59 -7.19 10.00
C LEU A 14 -3.03 -6.67 10.09
N TYR A 15 -3.67 -6.41 8.94
CA TYR A 15 -5.06 -5.94 8.93
C TYR A 15 -6.01 -6.99 9.52
N ALA A 16 -5.76 -8.27 9.26
CA ALA A 16 -6.55 -9.36 9.84
C ALA A 16 -6.47 -9.39 11.37
N VAL A 17 -5.25 -9.26 11.95
CA VAL A 17 -5.06 -9.14 13.40
C VAL A 17 -5.85 -7.96 13.96
N LEU A 18 -5.65 -6.77 13.39
CA LEU A 18 -6.26 -5.54 13.90
C LEU A 18 -7.80 -5.59 13.85
N LEU A 19 -8.36 -6.11 12.77
CA LEU A 19 -9.81 -6.23 12.60
C LEU A 19 -10.38 -7.31 13.53
N LYS A 20 -9.68 -8.44 13.69
CA LYS A 20 -10.09 -9.50 14.60
C LYS A 20 -10.02 -9.06 16.06
N GLU A 21 -8.93 -8.37 16.47
CA GLU A 21 -8.82 -7.78 17.82
C GLU A 21 -9.91 -6.72 18.09
N ALA A 22 -10.39 -6.03 17.06
CA ALA A 22 -11.52 -5.10 17.13
C ALA A 22 -12.90 -5.80 17.11
N GLY A 23 -12.96 -7.13 17.11
CA GLY A 23 -14.21 -7.90 17.23
C GLY A 23 -14.95 -8.11 15.91
N TYR A 24 -14.36 -7.83 14.75
CA TYR A 24 -14.99 -8.15 13.47
C TYR A 24 -14.88 -9.63 13.12
N ASP A 25 -15.90 -10.15 12.45
CA ASP A 25 -15.88 -11.50 11.86
C ASP A 25 -14.93 -11.49 10.65
N THR A 26 -13.67 -11.81 10.92
CA THR A 26 -12.57 -11.70 9.96
C THR A 26 -12.13 -13.08 9.51
N THR A 27 -12.07 -13.28 8.20
CA THR A 27 -11.59 -14.49 7.53
C THR A 27 -10.36 -14.13 6.70
N ILE A 28 -9.36 -15.02 6.63
CA ILE A 28 -8.21 -14.91 5.74
C ILE A 28 -8.32 -15.95 4.63
N TYR A 29 -8.17 -15.51 3.38
CA TYR A 29 -7.89 -16.39 2.26
C TYR A 29 -6.39 -16.58 2.13
N ALA A 30 -5.92 -17.83 2.18
CA ALA A 30 -4.50 -18.18 2.11
C ALA A 30 -4.28 -19.39 1.21
N ARG A 31 -3.04 -19.56 0.71
CA ARG A 31 -2.61 -20.67 -0.12
C ARG A 31 -1.21 -21.15 0.28
N GLY A 32 -0.86 -22.38 -0.15
CA GLY A 32 0.47 -22.97 0.04
C GLY A 32 0.93 -22.91 1.50
N HIS A 33 2.22 -22.71 1.70
CA HIS A 33 2.84 -22.69 3.04
C HIS A 33 2.12 -21.79 4.06
N ARG A 34 1.62 -20.60 3.65
CA ARG A 34 0.89 -19.72 4.58
C ARG A 34 -0.46 -20.29 5.03
N LEU A 35 -1.14 -21.05 4.17
CA LEU A 35 -2.37 -21.78 4.55
C LEU A 35 -2.06 -22.80 5.64
N GLU A 36 -1.06 -23.64 5.40
CA GLU A 36 -0.65 -24.70 6.34
C GLU A 36 -0.22 -24.11 7.69
N ALA A 37 0.61 -23.07 7.68
CA ALA A 37 1.05 -22.40 8.90
C ALA A 37 -0.12 -21.82 9.69
N LEU A 38 -1.04 -21.14 9.03
CA LEU A 38 -2.22 -20.54 9.68
C LEU A 38 -3.20 -21.59 10.22
N GLN A 39 -3.39 -22.71 9.54
CA GLN A 39 -4.24 -23.81 10.00
C GLN A 39 -3.65 -24.53 11.21
N ASN A 40 -2.33 -24.76 11.21
CA ASN A 40 -1.67 -25.54 12.26
C ASN A 40 -1.45 -24.73 13.54
N GLN A 41 -1.08 -23.47 13.45
CA GLN A 41 -0.67 -22.69 14.61
C GLN A 41 -1.41 -21.36 14.81
N GLY A 42 -2.35 -21.01 13.89
CA GLY A 42 -3.03 -19.74 13.88
C GLY A 42 -2.14 -18.60 13.41
N LEU A 43 -2.61 -17.36 13.53
CA LEU A 43 -1.85 -16.18 13.13
C LEU A 43 -0.96 -15.72 14.29
N LEU A 44 0.33 -15.98 14.18
CA LEU A 44 1.34 -15.51 15.14
C LEU A 44 1.81 -14.12 14.75
N TYR A 45 1.90 -13.19 15.72
CA TYR A 45 2.35 -11.81 15.50
C TYR A 45 3.07 -11.25 16.71
N LYS A 46 4.02 -10.33 16.49
CA LYS A 46 4.70 -9.60 17.56
C LYS A 46 3.90 -8.35 17.95
N LYS A 47 3.75 -8.18 19.26
CA LYS A 47 3.21 -6.97 19.88
C LYS A 47 4.02 -6.65 21.13
N ASN A 48 4.71 -5.51 21.13
CA ASN A 48 5.63 -5.12 22.21
C ASN A 48 6.71 -6.18 22.49
N ASN A 49 7.34 -6.72 21.46
CA ASN A 49 8.33 -7.80 21.52
C ASN A 49 7.83 -9.14 22.09
N ILE A 50 6.54 -9.29 22.32
CA ILE A 50 5.92 -10.55 22.75
C ILE A 50 5.21 -11.17 21.55
N ILE A 51 5.43 -12.49 21.35
CA ILE A 51 4.69 -13.25 20.34
C ILE A 51 3.30 -13.56 20.89
N LYS A 52 2.29 -13.16 20.13
CA LYS A 52 0.89 -13.44 20.41
C LYS A 52 0.30 -14.28 19.29
N LYS A 53 -0.79 -14.96 19.61
CA LYS A 53 -1.60 -15.72 18.67
C LYS A 53 -2.98 -15.10 18.57
N VAL A 54 -3.50 -15.03 17.35
CA VAL A 54 -4.90 -14.75 17.10
C VAL A 54 -5.52 -15.93 16.33
N ASP A 55 -6.63 -16.45 16.83
CA ASP A 55 -7.40 -17.47 16.13
C ASP A 55 -8.29 -16.79 15.09
N ILE A 56 -8.05 -17.11 13.84
CA ILE A 56 -8.75 -16.53 12.70
C ILE A 56 -9.22 -17.64 11.76
N LYS A 57 -10.41 -17.46 11.21
CA LYS A 57 -10.91 -18.36 10.18
C LYS A 57 -10.05 -18.27 8.94
N VAL A 58 -9.57 -19.41 8.43
CA VAL A 58 -8.75 -19.49 7.22
C VAL A 58 -9.48 -20.30 6.17
N ILE A 59 -9.49 -19.82 4.95
CA ILE A 59 -10.05 -20.50 3.78
C ILE A 59 -9.02 -20.50 2.64
N ASP A 60 -9.08 -21.50 1.79
CA ASP A 60 -8.28 -21.67 0.57
C ASP A 60 -9.11 -21.62 -0.70
N TYR A 61 -10.43 -21.62 -0.54
CA TYR A 61 -11.40 -21.53 -1.61
C TYR A 61 -12.51 -20.52 -1.24
N LEU A 62 -12.95 -19.73 -2.21
CA LEU A 62 -14.03 -18.75 -2.08
C LEU A 62 -15.22 -19.18 -2.95
N GLN A 63 -16.36 -19.45 -2.32
CA GLN A 63 -17.59 -19.75 -3.04
C GLN A 63 -18.24 -18.47 -3.58
N ASP A 64 -18.96 -18.59 -4.69
CA ASP A 64 -19.65 -17.46 -5.32
C ASP A 64 -20.70 -16.80 -4.40
N ASN A 65 -21.36 -17.62 -3.58
CA ASN A 65 -22.38 -17.18 -2.64
C ASN A 65 -21.85 -16.87 -1.24
N ASP A 66 -20.54 -16.96 -1.02
CA ASP A 66 -19.92 -16.59 0.26
C ASP A 66 -19.72 -15.08 0.32
N ILE A 67 -20.72 -14.38 0.85
CA ILE A 67 -20.82 -12.93 0.81
C ILE A 67 -20.12 -12.34 2.02
N TYR A 68 -19.22 -11.39 1.74
CA TYR A 68 -18.55 -10.54 2.71
C TYR A 68 -19.00 -9.08 2.55
N ASP A 69 -19.10 -8.36 3.66
CA ASP A 69 -19.38 -6.91 3.64
C ASP A 69 -18.25 -6.14 2.97
N PHE A 70 -17.00 -6.55 3.25
CA PHE A 70 -15.80 -6.02 2.60
C PHE A 70 -14.81 -7.14 2.31
N ILE A 71 -14.17 -7.07 1.13
CA ILE A 71 -13.03 -7.89 0.74
C ILE A 71 -11.84 -6.97 0.54
N ARG A 72 -10.77 -7.20 1.30
CA ARG A 72 -9.50 -6.50 1.13
C ARG A 72 -8.55 -7.40 0.34
N GLU A 73 -8.02 -6.93 -0.79
CA GLU A 73 -7.08 -7.66 -1.62
C GLU A 73 -5.83 -6.82 -1.97
N ASN A 74 -4.74 -7.47 -2.36
CA ASN A 74 -3.50 -6.84 -2.81
C ASN A 74 -2.77 -7.63 -3.91
N GLN A 75 -3.41 -8.64 -4.50
CA GLN A 75 -2.88 -9.44 -5.61
C GLN A 75 -3.52 -9.06 -6.96
N LEU A 76 -4.24 -7.96 -6.97
CA LEU A 76 -4.97 -7.32 -8.06
C LEU A 76 -5.57 -8.32 -9.07
N TYR A 77 -4.96 -8.50 -10.23
CA TYR A 77 -5.60 -9.25 -11.34
C TYR A 77 -5.94 -10.69 -11.01
N GLN A 78 -5.13 -11.39 -10.22
CA GLN A 78 -5.45 -12.74 -9.80
C GLN A 78 -6.66 -12.74 -8.87
N ALA A 79 -6.65 -11.88 -7.86
CA ALA A 79 -7.77 -11.73 -6.93
C ALA A 79 -9.06 -11.30 -7.64
N LEU A 80 -8.97 -10.33 -8.56
CA LEU A 80 -10.15 -9.85 -9.30
C LEU A 80 -10.76 -10.95 -10.19
N LYS A 81 -9.95 -11.81 -10.82
CA LYS A 81 -10.45 -12.95 -11.59
C LYS A 81 -11.22 -13.94 -10.72
N GLU A 82 -10.69 -14.27 -9.55
CA GLU A 82 -11.35 -15.17 -8.59
C GLU A 82 -12.60 -14.53 -7.95
N LEU A 83 -12.61 -13.20 -7.78
CA LEU A 83 -13.74 -12.46 -7.24
C LEU A 83 -14.81 -12.12 -8.29
N LYS A 84 -14.61 -12.47 -9.57
CA LYS A 84 -15.51 -12.15 -10.66
C LYS A 84 -16.93 -12.67 -10.41
N SER A 85 -17.05 -13.94 -10.04
CA SER A 85 -18.35 -14.61 -9.79
C SER A 85 -18.86 -14.41 -8.36
N ASN A 86 -17.99 -14.07 -7.41
CA ASN A 86 -18.39 -13.83 -6.03
C ASN A 86 -19.30 -12.61 -5.90
N LYS A 87 -20.37 -12.70 -5.13
CA LYS A 87 -21.44 -11.69 -5.02
C LYS A 87 -21.16 -10.58 -4.01
N SER A 88 -20.01 -10.57 -3.33
CA SER A 88 -19.64 -9.49 -2.41
C SER A 88 -19.51 -8.15 -3.14
N LYS A 89 -20.09 -7.10 -2.56
CA LYS A 89 -20.24 -5.80 -3.24
C LYS A 89 -19.05 -4.86 -3.08
N ASN A 90 -18.25 -5.00 -2.03
CA ASN A 90 -17.20 -4.05 -1.69
C ASN A 90 -15.83 -4.73 -1.72
N ILE A 91 -15.05 -4.46 -2.77
CA ILE A 91 -13.70 -4.95 -2.96
C ILE A 91 -12.73 -3.79 -2.78
N ILE A 92 -11.96 -3.81 -1.69
CA ILE A 92 -10.96 -2.79 -1.38
C ILE A 92 -9.63 -3.23 -1.97
N THR A 93 -9.19 -2.58 -3.05
CA THR A 93 -7.93 -2.88 -3.72
C THR A 93 -6.78 -2.10 -3.09
N MET A 94 -5.93 -2.76 -2.29
CA MET A 94 -4.80 -2.13 -1.60
C MET A 94 -3.49 -2.38 -2.34
N VAL A 95 -3.34 -1.80 -3.52
CA VAL A 95 -2.19 -2.03 -4.41
C VAL A 95 -1.57 -0.72 -4.91
N ASN A 96 -0.29 -0.79 -5.28
CA ASN A 96 0.35 0.22 -6.13
C ASN A 96 -0.01 -0.07 -7.58
N SER A 97 -0.70 0.84 -8.25
CA SER A 97 -1.00 0.71 -9.68
C SER A 97 -1.31 2.06 -10.29
N ILE A 98 -0.97 2.22 -11.56
CA ILE A 98 -1.39 3.33 -12.40
C ILE A 98 -2.45 2.92 -13.43
N ASP A 99 -2.94 1.67 -13.34
CA ASP A 99 -4.05 1.21 -14.16
C ASP A 99 -5.32 2.02 -13.91
N THR A 100 -6.15 2.11 -14.92
CA THR A 100 -7.47 2.73 -14.78
C THR A 100 -8.43 1.78 -14.04
N TYR A 101 -9.28 2.33 -13.20
CA TYR A 101 -10.23 1.55 -12.42
C TYR A 101 -11.31 0.89 -13.27
N GLU A 102 -11.61 1.44 -14.46
CA GLU A 102 -12.50 0.84 -15.47
C GLU A 102 -12.00 -0.55 -15.87
N LYS A 103 -10.68 -0.75 -15.98
CA LYS A 103 -10.08 -2.03 -16.29
C LYS A 103 -10.36 -3.06 -15.20
N TRP A 104 -10.33 -2.65 -13.93
CA TRP A 104 -10.66 -3.52 -12.80
C TRP A 104 -12.17 -3.80 -12.71
N GLU A 105 -12.98 -2.77 -12.88
CA GLU A 105 -14.44 -2.91 -12.91
C GLU A 105 -14.93 -3.78 -14.07
N SER A 106 -14.24 -3.81 -15.20
CA SER A 106 -14.57 -4.70 -16.32
C SER A 106 -14.45 -6.19 -15.95
N ILE A 107 -13.63 -6.52 -14.96
CA ILE A 107 -13.44 -7.89 -14.48
C ILE A 107 -14.51 -8.27 -13.44
N VAL A 108 -14.70 -7.45 -12.43
CA VAL A 108 -15.54 -7.81 -11.27
C VAL A 108 -16.95 -7.20 -11.30
N GLY A 109 -17.22 -6.30 -12.23
CA GLY A 109 -18.48 -5.56 -12.31
C GLY A 109 -18.36 -4.15 -11.74
N LYS A 110 -19.11 -3.23 -12.37
CA LYS A 110 -19.11 -1.80 -12.04
C LYS A 110 -19.60 -1.54 -10.62
N GLY A 111 -18.94 -0.58 -9.96
CA GLY A 111 -19.32 -0.11 -8.62
C GLY A 111 -18.86 -1.01 -7.46
N ARG A 112 -18.13 -2.11 -7.72
CA ARG A 112 -17.62 -3.01 -6.66
C ARG A 112 -16.27 -2.58 -6.12
N ILE A 113 -15.46 -1.90 -6.92
CA ILE A 113 -14.10 -1.50 -6.56
C ILE A 113 -14.11 -0.27 -5.63
N LEU A 114 -13.31 -0.32 -4.60
CA LEU A 114 -12.94 0.80 -3.74
C LEU A 114 -11.41 0.87 -3.69
N PRO A 115 -10.78 1.74 -4.49
CA PRO A 115 -9.32 1.84 -4.52
C PRO A 115 -8.78 2.38 -3.19
N ALA A 116 -7.70 1.76 -2.72
CA ALA A 116 -7.04 2.08 -1.48
C ALA A 116 -5.52 1.83 -1.55
N PHE A 117 -4.82 2.25 -0.50
CA PHE A 117 -3.42 1.95 -0.28
C PHE A 117 -3.17 1.73 1.22
N PRO A 118 -2.39 0.70 1.62
CA PRO A 118 -2.17 0.40 3.03
C PRO A 118 -1.16 1.37 3.65
N GLY A 119 -1.44 1.80 4.87
CA GLY A 119 -0.50 2.53 5.70
C GLY A 119 0.19 1.59 6.69
N ALA A 120 1.05 0.69 6.20
CA ALA A 120 1.67 -0.34 7.02
C ALA A 120 2.93 -0.90 6.37
N GLY A 121 3.79 -1.49 7.19
CA GLY A 121 4.99 -2.19 6.76
C GLY A 121 5.46 -3.22 7.77
N GLY A 122 6.37 -4.10 7.35
CA GLY A 122 6.93 -5.13 8.21
C GLY A 122 7.43 -6.36 7.46
N SER A 123 7.49 -7.48 8.16
CA SER A 123 7.95 -8.76 7.63
C SER A 123 7.24 -9.94 8.27
N ILE A 124 7.32 -11.10 7.61
CA ILE A 124 7.00 -12.40 8.20
C ILE A 124 8.30 -13.20 8.19
N THR A 125 8.70 -13.70 9.36
CA THR A 125 9.88 -14.53 9.54
C THR A 125 9.51 -15.72 10.41
N ASN A 126 9.78 -16.93 9.94
CA ASN A 126 9.37 -18.18 10.63
C ASN A 126 7.88 -18.17 11.01
N ASP A 127 7.03 -17.73 10.05
CA ASP A 127 5.58 -17.57 10.18
C ASP A 127 5.09 -16.58 11.24
N ILE A 128 5.98 -15.86 11.89
CA ILE A 128 5.66 -14.80 12.85
C ILE A 128 5.63 -13.46 12.12
N LEU A 129 4.48 -12.80 12.19
CA LEU A 129 4.31 -11.44 11.68
C LEU A 129 5.00 -10.43 12.60
N ASP A 130 5.88 -9.62 12.03
CA ASP A 130 6.48 -8.45 12.67
C ASP A 130 6.17 -7.23 11.80
N ALA A 131 5.05 -6.58 12.06
CA ALA A 131 4.53 -5.50 11.24
C ALA A 131 3.83 -4.45 12.08
N SER A 132 3.82 -3.22 11.57
CA SER A 132 3.21 -2.07 12.23
C SER A 132 2.51 -1.14 11.24
N LEU A 133 1.54 -0.39 11.76
CA LEU A 133 0.92 0.70 11.01
C LEU A 133 1.87 1.88 10.92
N THR A 134 1.89 2.52 9.76
CA THR A 134 2.63 3.76 9.56
C THR A 134 1.91 4.91 10.29
N PRO A 135 2.64 5.81 10.95
CA PRO A 135 2.05 6.96 11.61
C PRO A 135 1.17 7.80 10.66
N ARG A 136 0.05 8.32 11.18
CA ARG A 136 -0.96 9.05 10.40
C ARG A 136 -0.39 10.21 9.58
N PHE A 137 0.60 10.93 10.11
CA PHE A 137 1.18 12.08 9.44
C PHE A 137 2.17 11.70 8.33
N ILE A 138 2.66 10.44 8.32
CA ILE A 138 3.56 9.91 7.29
C ILE A 138 2.72 9.31 6.16
N GLN A 139 2.07 8.17 6.43
CA GLN A 139 1.33 7.39 5.43
C GLN A 139 0.18 6.62 6.09
N PRO A 140 -1.00 7.22 6.26
CA PRO A 140 -2.17 6.49 6.73
C PRO A 140 -2.71 5.56 5.63
N THR A 141 -3.55 4.60 6.01
CA THR A 141 -4.37 3.86 5.04
C THR A 141 -5.21 4.84 4.25
N THR A 142 -4.95 4.97 2.96
CA THR A 142 -5.60 5.96 2.10
C THR A 142 -6.59 5.28 1.16
N PHE A 143 -7.75 5.87 0.97
CA PHE A 143 -8.80 5.33 0.09
C PHE A 143 -9.72 6.43 -0.45
N SER A 144 -10.44 6.10 -1.51
CA SER A 144 -11.46 6.95 -2.11
C SER A 144 -12.48 6.12 -2.87
N GLU A 145 -13.69 6.64 -3.07
CA GLU A 145 -14.52 6.19 -4.18
C GLU A 145 -13.86 6.56 -5.50
N ILE A 146 -14.10 5.76 -6.56
CA ILE A 146 -13.65 6.10 -7.91
C ILE A 146 -14.20 7.46 -8.34
N THR A 147 -15.42 7.79 -7.92
CA THR A 147 -16.07 9.08 -8.21
C THR A 147 -15.62 10.24 -7.32
N GLY A 148 -14.78 9.99 -6.33
CA GLY A 148 -14.36 10.98 -5.33
C GLY A 148 -15.44 11.31 -4.28
N LYS A 149 -16.67 10.80 -4.42
CA LYS A 149 -17.79 11.11 -3.53
C LYS A 149 -17.71 10.34 -2.21
N LYS A 150 -18.27 10.91 -1.17
CA LYS A 150 -18.51 10.19 0.10
C LYS A 150 -19.77 9.36 -0.05
N THR A 151 -19.68 8.06 0.28
CA THR A 151 -20.79 7.11 0.18
C THR A 151 -21.00 6.39 1.52
N ASN A 152 -22.10 5.66 1.64
CA ASN A 152 -22.37 4.86 2.84
C ASN A 152 -21.27 3.83 3.10
N ARG A 153 -20.73 3.19 2.05
CA ARG A 153 -19.64 2.20 2.23
C ARG A 153 -18.33 2.85 2.69
N THR A 154 -17.99 4.07 2.22
CA THR A 154 -16.80 4.79 2.72
C THR A 154 -16.99 5.24 4.16
N GLN A 155 -18.21 5.61 4.57
CA GLN A 155 -18.51 5.92 5.97
C GLN A 155 -18.42 4.67 6.86
N GLN A 156 -18.93 3.53 6.40
CA GLN A 156 -18.78 2.24 7.10
C GLN A 156 -17.28 1.87 7.26
N LEU A 157 -16.49 2.02 6.20
CA LEU A 157 -15.05 1.75 6.26
C LEU A 157 -14.33 2.67 7.25
N ILE A 158 -14.72 3.95 7.32
CA ILE A 158 -14.20 4.89 8.33
C ILE A 158 -14.51 4.40 9.75
N GLN A 159 -15.72 3.91 10.01
CA GLN A 159 -16.07 3.38 11.33
C GLN A 159 -15.27 2.11 11.67
N ILE A 160 -15.07 1.23 10.69
CA ILE A 160 -14.24 0.04 10.85
C ILE A 160 -12.81 0.45 11.23
N PHE A 161 -12.19 1.37 10.48
CA PHE A 161 -10.82 1.81 10.75
C PHE A 161 -10.68 2.54 12.08
N LYS A 162 -11.66 3.38 12.47
CA LYS A 162 -11.68 4.01 13.79
C LYS A 162 -11.73 2.98 14.91
N HIS A 163 -12.63 2.00 14.81
CA HIS A 163 -12.80 0.97 15.82
C HIS A 163 -11.55 0.07 15.92
N ALA A 164 -10.97 -0.31 14.80
CA ALA A 164 -9.73 -1.09 14.74
C ALA A 164 -8.45 -0.25 15.00
N ARG A 165 -8.58 1.06 15.30
CA ARG A 165 -7.47 2.00 15.52
C ARG A 165 -6.48 2.05 14.36
N ILE A 166 -6.96 1.87 13.14
CA ILE A 166 -6.16 1.96 11.91
C ILE A 166 -6.12 3.43 11.48
N PRO A 167 -4.94 4.09 11.40
CA PRO A 167 -4.83 5.43 10.85
C PRO A 167 -5.31 5.45 9.41
N PHE A 168 -6.19 6.38 9.07
CA PHE A 168 -6.76 6.47 7.73
C PHE A 168 -6.89 7.90 7.22
N GLN A 169 -6.98 8.00 5.89
CA GLN A 169 -7.27 9.22 5.15
C GLN A 169 -8.20 8.90 3.98
N GLN A 170 -9.29 9.63 3.84
CA GLN A 170 -10.08 9.64 2.61
C GLN A 170 -9.62 10.80 1.74
N VAL A 171 -9.31 10.52 0.47
CA VAL A 171 -8.93 11.53 -0.52
C VAL A 171 -10.05 11.72 -1.56
N ASN A 172 -9.98 12.78 -2.35
CA ASN A 172 -11.00 13.04 -3.38
C ASN A 172 -10.75 12.21 -4.65
N ASP A 173 -9.48 11.94 -4.95
CA ASP A 173 -9.07 11.19 -6.13
C ASP A 173 -7.90 10.27 -5.77
N MET A 174 -8.18 8.96 -5.77
CA MET A 174 -7.17 7.96 -5.45
C MET A 174 -6.17 7.75 -6.57
N HIS A 175 -6.57 7.98 -7.83
CA HIS A 175 -5.65 7.86 -8.97
C HIS A 175 -4.58 8.95 -8.93
N ILE A 176 -4.97 10.21 -8.70
CA ILE A 176 -4.02 11.31 -8.50
C ILE A 176 -3.12 11.02 -7.28
N TRP A 177 -3.71 10.49 -6.21
CA TRP A 177 -2.94 10.13 -5.03
C TRP A 177 -1.89 9.04 -5.32
N GLN A 178 -2.27 7.98 -6.05
CA GLN A 178 -1.35 6.90 -6.44
C GLN A 178 -0.23 7.41 -7.37
N LEU A 179 -0.54 8.27 -8.33
CA LEU A 179 0.48 8.91 -9.18
C LEU A 179 1.48 9.72 -8.36
N CYS A 180 1.01 10.53 -7.42
CA CYS A 180 1.89 11.28 -6.52
C CYS A 180 2.70 10.36 -5.61
N HIS A 181 2.10 9.27 -5.13
CA HIS A 181 2.80 8.27 -4.33
C HIS A 181 3.94 7.61 -5.12
N LEU A 182 3.67 7.15 -6.33
CA LEU A 182 4.69 6.58 -7.21
C LEU A 182 5.76 7.58 -7.62
N GLY A 183 5.39 8.82 -7.90
CA GLY A 183 6.33 9.92 -8.16
C GLY A 183 7.32 10.16 -7.03
N MET A 184 6.97 9.77 -5.80
CA MET A 184 7.84 9.80 -4.63
C MET A 184 8.58 8.46 -4.42
N VAL A 185 7.87 7.36 -4.41
CA VAL A 185 8.41 6.05 -4.01
C VAL A 185 9.42 5.52 -5.01
N VAL A 186 9.18 5.71 -6.32
CA VAL A 186 10.10 5.23 -7.37
C VAL A 186 11.50 5.83 -7.21
N PRO A 187 11.71 7.16 -7.21
CA PRO A 187 13.04 7.73 -7.00
C PRO A 187 13.67 7.33 -5.65
N LEU A 188 12.84 7.19 -4.61
CA LEU A 188 13.33 6.78 -3.30
C LEU A 188 13.84 5.34 -3.29
N ALA A 189 13.19 4.43 -4.00
CA ALA A 189 13.66 3.04 -4.13
C ALA A 189 14.87 2.95 -5.05
N ASP A 190 14.84 3.66 -6.18
CA ASP A 190 15.94 3.65 -7.17
C ASP A 190 17.28 4.12 -6.58
N ALA A 191 17.26 4.99 -5.59
CA ALA A 191 18.46 5.42 -4.90
C ALA A 191 19.27 4.25 -4.30
N TYR A 192 18.60 3.22 -3.80
CA TYR A 192 19.26 2.03 -3.25
C TYR A 192 19.93 1.17 -4.32
N TYR A 193 19.46 1.21 -5.55
CA TYR A 193 20.03 0.44 -6.67
C TYR A 193 21.18 1.17 -7.39
N GLN A 194 21.43 2.44 -7.05
CA GLN A 194 22.49 3.26 -7.63
C GLN A 194 23.84 3.18 -6.88
N THR A 195 23.93 2.33 -5.87
CA THR A 195 25.15 2.20 -5.03
C THR A 195 25.46 0.75 -4.75
N GLU A 196 26.74 0.44 -4.61
CA GLU A 196 27.22 -0.88 -4.18
C GLU A 196 26.91 -1.16 -2.70
N TYR A 197 26.70 -0.10 -1.92
CA TYR A 197 26.43 -0.18 -0.47
C TYR A 197 25.06 0.44 -0.12
N PRO A 198 23.95 -0.26 -0.44
CA PRO A 198 22.59 0.28 -0.24
C PRO A 198 22.31 0.77 1.19
N GLU A 199 22.85 0.08 2.19
CA GLU A 199 22.64 0.42 3.61
C GLU A 199 23.22 1.79 3.99
N SER A 200 24.25 2.26 3.26
CA SER A 200 24.90 3.54 3.49
C SER A 200 24.54 4.62 2.48
N VAL A 201 23.60 4.37 1.56
CA VAL A 201 23.22 5.29 0.47
C VAL A 201 22.93 6.71 0.94
N GLY A 202 22.37 6.90 2.13
CA GLY A 202 22.16 8.21 2.72
C GLY A 202 23.43 9.05 2.96
N GLN A 203 24.63 8.44 2.86
CA GLN A 203 25.92 9.12 2.95
C GLN A 203 26.43 9.56 1.57
N ASP A 204 25.92 8.96 0.50
CA ASP A 204 26.29 9.31 -0.87
C ASP A 204 25.60 10.63 -1.30
N LYS A 205 26.38 11.72 -1.28
CA LYS A 205 25.88 13.05 -1.61
C LYS A 205 25.42 13.16 -3.08
N LEU A 206 26.03 12.39 -3.99
CA LEU A 206 25.68 12.43 -5.41
C LEU A 206 24.35 11.73 -5.64
N VAL A 207 24.17 10.52 -5.12
CA VAL A 207 22.92 9.78 -5.18
C VAL A 207 21.79 10.59 -4.55
N MET A 208 21.98 11.13 -3.33
CA MET A 208 20.96 11.94 -2.66
C MET A 208 20.58 13.19 -3.45
N LYS A 209 21.57 13.86 -4.10
CA LYS A 209 21.33 15.03 -4.96
C LYS A 209 20.55 14.64 -6.23
N ASN A 210 20.87 13.51 -6.84
CA ASN A 210 20.18 13.03 -8.03
C ASN A 210 18.72 12.63 -7.68
N THR A 211 18.51 11.92 -6.60
CA THR A 211 17.17 11.59 -6.07
C THR A 211 16.34 12.87 -5.79
N ALA A 212 16.97 13.89 -5.20
CA ALA A 212 16.29 15.18 -4.97
C ALA A 212 15.88 15.88 -6.29
N LYS A 213 16.75 15.83 -7.32
CA LYS A 213 16.43 16.37 -8.65
C LYS A 213 15.27 15.61 -9.29
N GLU A 214 15.30 14.30 -9.22
CA GLU A 214 14.27 13.43 -9.81
C GLU A 214 12.91 13.63 -9.12
N LEU A 215 12.86 13.65 -7.79
CA LEU A 215 11.66 14.02 -7.05
C LEU A 215 11.10 15.38 -7.50
N LYS A 216 11.95 16.42 -7.53
CA LYS A 216 11.54 17.75 -7.95
C LYS A 216 10.99 17.77 -9.38
N TYR A 217 11.63 17.03 -10.28
CA TYR A 217 11.21 16.89 -11.68
C TYR A 217 9.84 16.18 -11.79
N ASN A 218 9.68 15.02 -11.13
CA ASN A 218 8.44 14.27 -11.14
C ASN A 218 7.26 15.11 -10.64
N PHE A 219 7.44 15.79 -9.51
CA PHE A 219 6.36 16.60 -8.93
C PHE A 219 6.09 17.90 -9.71
N LYS A 220 7.06 18.42 -10.47
CA LYS A 220 6.82 19.50 -11.41
C LYS A 220 5.91 19.03 -12.54
N ILE A 221 6.22 17.91 -13.21
CA ILE A 221 5.42 17.35 -14.30
C ILE A 221 4.02 16.94 -13.83
N LEU A 222 3.93 16.23 -12.69
CA LEU A 222 2.64 15.84 -12.13
C LEU A 222 1.75 17.06 -11.90
N TYR A 223 2.28 18.13 -11.35
CA TYR A 223 1.51 19.36 -11.12
C TYR A 223 1.11 20.07 -12.42
N GLU A 224 2.01 20.15 -13.39
CA GLU A 224 1.73 20.78 -14.71
C GLU A 224 0.60 20.05 -15.47
N LYS A 225 0.49 18.74 -15.28
CA LYS A 225 -0.51 17.91 -15.98
C LYS A 225 -1.82 17.72 -15.22
N LEU A 226 -1.73 17.60 -13.90
CA LEU A 226 -2.90 17.33 -13.06
C LEU A 226 -3.49 18.59 -12.42
N HIS A 227 -2.76 19.72 -12.44
CA HIS A 227 -3.07 20.99 -11.77
C HIS A 227 -3.31 20.87 -10.26
N THR A 228 -3.04 19.69 -9.70
CA THR A 228 -3.16 19.39 -8.26
C THR A 228 -2.21 18.28 -7.87
N LEU A 229 -1.92 18.17 -6.57
CA LEU A 229 -1.15 17.05 -5.99
C LEU A 229 -1.89 16.51 -4.77
N SER A 230 -1.89 15.22 -4.59
CA SER A 230 -2.54 14.56 -3.45
C SER A 230 -1.59 13.58 -2.74
N PRO A 231 -1.45 13.65 -1.42
CA PRO A 231 -1.95 14.70 -0.52
C PRO A 231 -1.23 16.04 -0.72
N TYR A 232 -1.81 17.13 -0.23
CA TYR A 232 -1.28 18.50 -0.41
C TYR A 232 0.20 18.65 0.01
N LYS A 233 0.64 17.94 1.03
CA LYS A 233 2.04 17.93 1.48
C LYS A 233 3.05 17.56 0.39
N MET A 234 2.64 16.90 -0.70
CA MET A 234 3.52 16.55 -1.82
C MET A 234 4.05 17.77 -2.59
N HIS A 235 3.44 18.95 -2.42
CA HIS A 235 3.97 20.21 -2.96
C HIS A 235 5.37 20.53 -2.44
N ILE A 236 5.78 19.99 -1.29
CA ILE A 236 7.12 20.18 -0.72
C ILE A 236 8.22 19.77 -1.71
N PHE A 237 8.04 18.65 -2.43
CA PHE A 237 9.02 18.17 -3.40
C PHE A 237 9.19 19.12 -4.60
N ARG A 238 8.16 19.86 -4.95
CA ARG A 238 8.20 20.87 -6.01
C ARG A 238 8.80 22.20 -5.55
N ILE A 239 8.52 22.61 -4.32
CA ILE A 239 8.84 23.96 -3.81
C ILE A 239 10.26 24.00 -3.26
N LEU A 240 10.68 23.01 -2.47
CA LEU A 240 11.97 23.05 -1.79
C LEU A 240 13.15 23.15 -2.75
N PRO A 241 14.17 23.96 -2.43
CA PRO A 241 15.46 23.97 -3.13
C PRO A 241 16.15 22.61 -3.05
N ILE A 242 16.85 22.22 -4.13
CA ILE A 242 17.55 20.92 -4.21
C ILE A 242 18.51 20.69 -3.03
N PRO A 243 19.32 21.66 -2.56
CA PRO A 243 20.22 21.43 -1.43
C PRO A 243 19.47 21.05 -0.14
N ILE A 244 18.33 21.70 0.13
CA ILE A 244 17.51 21.42 1.30
C ILE A 244 16.89 20.04 1.18
N LEU A 245 16.33 19.70 0.01
CA LEU A 245 15.75 18.38 -0.23
C LEU A 245 16.81 17.27 -0.12
N THR A 246 18.01 17.48 -0.68
CA THR A 246 19.15 16.56 -0.55
C THR A 246 19.52 16.30 0.92
N TYR A 247 19.55 17.35 1.73
CA TYR A 247 19.85 17.22 3.17
C TYR A 247 18.77 16.42 3.90
N ILE A 248 17.49 16.70 3.64
CA ILE A 248 16.36 15.99 4.22
C ILE A 248 16.43 14.50 3.84
N LEU A 249 16.64 14.19 2.55
CA LEU A 249 16.80 12.81 2.08
C LEU A 249 17.95 12.10 2.79
N SER A 250 19.14 12.72 2.83
CA SER A 250 20.30 12.13 3.53
C SER A 250 19.98 11.77 4.99
N LYS A 251 19.26 12.64 5.71
CA LYS A 251 18.82 12.36 7.09
C LYS A 251 17.76 11.25 7.16
N THR A 252 16.81 11.25 6.23
CA THR A 252 15.76 10.23 6.17
C THR A 252 16.36 8.84 5.93
N TYR A 253 17.25 8.70 4.96
CA TYR A 253 17.88 7.40 4.65
C TYR A 253 18.77 6.86 5.77
N LYS A 254 19.36 7.75 6.61
CA LYS A 254 20.15 7.38 7.80
C LYS A 254 19.29 7.05 9.01
N SER A 255 17.98 7.29 8.95
CA SER A 255 17.08 7.10 10.08
C SER A 255 16.52 5.67 10.14
N HIS A 256 16.06 5.26 11.32
CA HIS A 256 15.31 4.02 11.49
C HIS A 256 14.06 3.98 10.60
N PHE A 257 13.41 5.12 10.36
CA PHE A 257 12.28 5.22 9.43
C PHE A 257 12.71 4.86 8.00
N GLY A 258 13.81 5.43 7.50
CA GLY A 258 14.32 5.11 6.17
C GLY A 258 14.66 3.63 6.01
N TYR A 259 15.27 3.03 7.02
CA TYR A 259 15.56 1.60 7.04
C TYR A 259 14.26 0.76 7.00
N THR A 260 13.30 1.05 7.87
CA THR A 260 12.10 0.22 8.02
C THR A 260 11.13 0.34 6.85
N PHE A 261 10.90 1.56 6.35
CA PHE A 261 9.82 1.82 5.40
C PHE A 261 10.28 2.03 3.95
N ILE A 262 11.57 2.33 3.72
CA ILE A 262 12.09 2.51 2.36
C ILE A 262 13.03 1.35 2.00
N TYR A 263 14.13 1.15 2.75
CA TYR A 263 15.12 0.12 2.47
C TYR A 263 14.53 -1.29 2.42
N GLN A 264 13.85 -1.69 3.49
CA GLN A 264 13.24 -3.01 3.61
C GLN A 264 12.26 -3.29 2.45
N HIS A 265 11.52 -2.28 2.02
CA HIS A 265 10.59 -2.43 0.90
C HIS A 265 11.31 -2.55 -0.43
N ALA A 266 12.28 -1.68 -0.71
CA ALA A 266 13.07 -1.71 -1.93
C ALA A 266 13.83 -3.03 -2.10
N ILE A 267 14.52 -3.51 -1.06
CA ILE A 267 15.36 -4.71 -1.14
C ILE A 267 14.55 -6.02 -1.20
N LYS A 268 13.36 -6.07 -0.59
CA LYS A 268 12.54 -7.30 -0.57
C LYS A 268 11.74 -7.54 -1.84
N ALA A 269 11.47 -6.50 -2.63
CA ALA A 269 10.65 -6.58 -3.82
C ALA A 269 11.28 -5.85 -5.02
N PRO A 270 12.55 -6.19 -5.42
CA PRO A 270 13.25 -5.47 -6.48
C PRO A 270 12.53 -5.55 -7.83
N ASP A 271 11.94 -6.69 -8.16
CA ASP A 271 11.20 -6.87 -9.42
C ASP A 271 9.93 -6.03 -9.46
N GLU A 272 9.19 -5.95 -8.34
CA GLU A 272 8.02 -5.09 -8.21
C GLU A 272 8.42 -3.61 -8.39
N MET A 273 9.49 -3.18 -7.72
CA MET A 273 9.98 -1.80 -7.82
C MET A 273 10.44 -1.46 -9.24
N LYS A 274 11.12 -2.39 -9.93
CA LYS A 274 11.53 -2.22 -11.32
C LYS A 274 10.31 -2.08 -12.25
N GLU A 275 9.28 -2.88 -12.04
CA GLU A 275 8.04 -2.79 -12.81
C GLU A 275 7.33 -1.45 -12.56
N LEU A 276 7.20 -1.02 -11.32
CA LEU A 276 6.63 0.29 -10.96
C LEU A 276 7.43 1.46 -11.55
N HIS A 277 8.78 1.36 -11.55
CA HIS A 277 9.67 2.32 -12.22
C HIS A 277 9.35 2.42 -13.72
N ASN A 278 9.28 1.27 -14.41
CA ASN A 278 9.01 1.22 -15.85
C ASN A 278 7.62 1.79 -16.18
N GLN A 279 6.60 1.39 -15.40
CA GLN A 279 5.23 1.88 -15.57
C GLN A 279 5.15 3.39 -15.36
N PHE A 280 5.69 3.90 -14.25
CA PHE A 280 5.65 5.32 -13.93
C PHE A 280 6.39 6.17 -14.96
N ASN A 281 7.60 5.77 -15.35
CA ASN A 281 8.36 6.49 -16.36
C ASN A 281 7.69 6.47 -17.74
N SER A 282 7.09 5.34 -18.11
CA SER A 282 6.32 5.26 -19.35
C SER A 282 5.09 6.15 -19.33
N TYR A 283 4.44 6.26 -18.17
CA TYR A 283 3.29 7.14 -17.96
C TYR A 283 3.69 8.61 -18.09
N ILE A 284 4.76 9.03 -17.41
CA ILE A 284 5.29 10.42 -17.50
C ILE A 284 5.80 10.75 -18.90
N LYS A 285 6.44 9.81 -19.59
CA LYS A 285 6.93 10.05 -20.98
C LYS A 285 5.81 10.42 -21.93
N LYS A 286 4.62 9.82 -21.80
CA LYS A 286 3.45 10.19 -22.63
C LYS A 286 3.01 11.64 -22.44
N TRP A 287 3.40 12.29 -21.36
CA TRP A 287 3.10 13.69 -21.11
C TRP A 287 4.17 14.65 -21.61
N ARG A 288 5.30 14.13 -22.11
CA ARG A 288 6.39 14.92 -22.71
C ARG A 288 6.15 15.26 -24.19
N LEU A 289 5.20 14.58 -24.82
CA LEU A 289 4.76 14.81 -26.21
C LEU A 289 3.56 15.73 -26.24
#